data_c3a86faa3af7f3681806e23fe6cc14c9
#
_entry.id   c3a86faa3af7f3681806e23fe6cc14c9
#
_cell.length_a   1.000
_cell.length_b   1.000
_cell.length_c   1.000
_cell.angle_alpha   90.00
_cell.angle_beta   90.00
_cell.angle_gamma   90.00
#
_symmetry.space_group_name_H-M   'P 1'
#
loop_
_entity.id
_entity.type
_entity.pdbx_description
1 polymer ?
#
loop_
_entity_poly.entity_id
_entity_poly.type
_entity_poly.pdbx_seq_one_letter_code
_entity_poly.pdbx_strand_id
1 'polypeptide(L)'
;LSMLADAGVDVLIMDVTNAVFYWDEWEVLFSTMQEMKKQGNRVPKFCFWAFNGNAISVVQTLYERFYKTPRYQDCWFYWDGKPLLLYNATPSFDSTPNGGSKDVADYSDEVKQFFTLRNMWWGYYKWGGKRYVGQEDCWSFGYDLHEEQVKALTPEQLCAPHQGRKEQMAVTPAQHPLSI
;
A
#
# COMPACT_ATOMS: atom_id res chain seq x y z
N LEU A 1 17.02 9.67 -4.67
CA LEU A 1 16.30 9.69 -3.41
C LEU A 1 16.12 11.11 -2.88
N SER A 2 17.20 11.92 -2.77
CA SER A 2 17.09 13.31 -2.30
C SER A 2 16.13 14.14 -3.15
N MET A 3 16.19 14.03 -4.47
CA MET A 3 15.27 14.74 -5.36
C MET A 3 13.80 14.39 -5.10
N LEU A 4 13.49 13.14 -4.75
CA LEU A 4 12.13 12.75 -4.38
C LEU A 4 11.71 13.40 -3.05
N ALA A 5 12.59 13.38 -2.05
CA ALA A 5 12.33 14.03 -0.77
C ALA A 5 12.18 15.55 -0.91
N ASP A 6 12.99 16.19 -1.77
CA ASP A 6 12.91 17.62 -2.07
C ASP A 6 11.63 17.98 -2.83
N ALA A 7 11.12 17.06 -3.65
CA ALA A 7 9.83 17.19 -4.32
C ALA A 7 8.63 16.92 -3.41
N GLY A 8 8.85 16.60 -2.11
CA GLY A 8 7.79 16.34 -1.15
C GLY A 8 7.29 14.89 -1.12
N VAL A 9 8.04 13.95 -1.70
CA VAL A 9 7.72 12.53 -1.58
C VAL A 9 8.19 12.02 -0.23
N ASP A 10 7.26 11.69 0.65
CA ASP A 10 7.54 11.21 2.00
C ASP A 10 7.61 9.67 2.08
N VAL A 11 6.92 8.97 1.19
CA VAL A 11 6.80 7.50 1.23
C VAL A 11 6.95 6.90 -0.17
N LEU A 12 7.74 5.84 -0.25
CA LEU A 12 7.81 4.94 -1.40
C LEU A 12 7.02 3.68 -1.09
N ILE A 13 6.10 3.32 -1.97
CA ILE A 13 5.32 2.09 -1.88
C ILE A 13 5.97 1.05 -2.78
N MET A 14 6.55 0.01 -2.19
CA MET A 14 7.19 -1.08 -2.92
C MET A 14 6.13 -2.08 -3.38
N ASP A 15 6.00 -2.22 -4.69
CA ASP A 15 5.03 -3.13 -5.30
C ASP A 15 5.54 -4.58 -5.23
N VAL A 16 4.82 -5.43 -4.52
CA VAL A 16 5.01 -6.89 -4.48
C VAL A 16 3.74 -7.63 -4.89
N THR A 17 2.92 -6.98 -5.69
CA THR A 17 1.61 -7.51 -6.11
C THR A 17 1.71 -8.78 -6.95
N ASN A 18 2.82 -8.98 -7.63
CA ASN A 18 3.09 -10.19 -8.43
C ASN A 18 3.76 -11.32 -7.63
N ALA A 19 3.87 -11.18 -6.31
CA ALA A 19 4.63 -12.10 -5.44
C ALA A 19 6.10 -12.25 -5.85
N VAL A 20 6.65 -11.26 -6.53
CA VAL A 20 8.07 -11.17 -6.88
C VAL A 20 8.77 -10.29 -5.86
N PHE A 21 9.85 -10.81 -5.30
CA PHE A 21 10.63 -10.13 -4.27
C PHE A 21 12.00 -9.76 -4.83
N TYR A 22 12.29 -8.49 -4.88
CA TYR A 22 13.54 -7.95 -5.40
C TYR A 22 14.54 -7.75 -4.25
N TRP A 23 14.95 -8.86 -3.59
CA TRP A 23 15.75 -8.81 -2.37
C TRP A 23 17.07 -8.07 -2.54
N ASP A 24 17.77 -8.31 -3.64
CA ASP A 24 19.08 -7.72 -3.90
C ASP A 24 18.96 -6.22 -4.22
N GLU A 25 17.97 -5.84 -5.01
CA GLU A 25 17.67 -4.45 -5.34
C GLU A 25 17.21 -3.67 -4.11
N TRP A 26 16.38 -4.28 -3.28
CA TRP A 26 15.94 -3.67 -2.01
C TRP A 26 17.09 -3.52 -1.02
N GLU A 27 18.00 -4.47 -0.96
CA GLU A 27 19.19 -4.35 -0.12
C GLU A 27 20.02 -3.13 -0.51
N VAL A 28 20.26 -2.93 -1.80
CA VAL A 28 20.98 -1.75 -2.31
C VAL A 28 20.20 -0.47 -2.01
N LEU A 29 18.89 -0.46 -2.30
CA LEU A 29 18.06 0.73 -2.08
C LEU A 29 18.02 1.13 -0.61
N PHE A 30 17.70 0.20 0.29
CA PHE A 30 17.47 0.53 1.71
C PHE A 30 18.77 0.79 2.45
N SER A 31 19.88 0.11 2.09
CA SER A 31 21.19 0.44 2.63
C SER A 31 21.63 1.84 2.21
N THR A 32 21.37 2.22 0.95
CA THR A 32 21.62 3.57 0.46
C THR A 32 20.78 4.61 1.20
N MET A 33 19.48 4.35 1.41
CA MET A 33 18.60 5.24 2.18
C MET A 33 19.14 5.45 3.60
N GLN A 34 19.54 4.37 4.25
CA GLN A 34 20.10 4.42 5.61
C GLN A 34 21.40 5.20 5.68
N GLU A 35 22.30 4.99 4.71
CA GLU A 35 23.55 5.74 4.63
C GLU A 35 23.32 7.22 4.37
N MET A 36 22.43 7.58 3.46
CA MET A 36 22.07 8.98 3.19
C MET A 36 21.50 9.65 4.45
N LYS A 37 20.67 8.94 5.22
CA LYS A 37 20.17 9.46 6.51
C LYS A 37 21.29 9.70 7.53
N LYS A 38 22.26 8.80 7.66
CA LYS A 38 23.41 8.99 8.52
C LYS A 38 24.22 10.23 8.14
N GLN A 39 24.25 10.56 6.86
CA GLN A 39 24.88 11.76 6.33
C GLN A 39 24.02 13.02 6.51
N GLY A 40 22.86 12.93 7.13
CA GLY A 40 21.94 14.06 7.35
C GLY A 40 21.02 14.40 6.19
N ASN A 41 20.98 13.57 5.14
CA ASN A 41 20.09 13.80 4.02
C ASN A 41 18.64 13.39 4.35
N ARG A 42 17.69 14.13 3.80
CA ARG A 42 16.30 13.68 3.74
C ARG A 42 16.17 12.55 2.71
N VAL A 43 15.47 11.50 3.11
CA VAL A 43 15.09 10.40 2.22
C VAL A 43 13.63 10.02 2.51
N PRO A 44 12.88 9.55 1.51
CA PRO A 44 11.54 9.01 1.76
C PRO A 44 11.60 7.82 2.71
N LYS A 45 10.50 7.53 3.37
CA LYS A 45 10.27 6.25 4.05
C LYS A 45 9.78 5.23 3.04
N PHE A 46 9.65 3.96 3.43
CA PHE A 46 9.03 2.97 2.58
C PHE A 46 8.04 2.07 3.32
N CYS A 47 7.09 1.55 2.57
CA CYS A 47 6.21 0.45 2.95
C CYS A 47 6.00 -0.48 1.75
N PHE A 48 5.39 -1.63 1.96
CA PHE A 48 5.09 -2.57 0.88
C PHE A 48 3.60 -2.62 0.58
N TRP A 49 3.29 -2.94 -0.66
CA TRP A 49 1.96 -3.26 -1.12
C TRP A 49 1.92 -4.71 -1.58
N ALA A 50 1.28 -5.55 -0.78
CA ALA A 50 1.12 -6.98 -1.01
C ALA A 50 -0.26 -7.26 -1.57
N PHE A 51 -0.32 -7.53 -2.85
CA PHE A 51 -1.52 -7.96 -3.54
C PHE A 51 -1.19 -9.16 -4.39
N ASN A 52 -1.92 -10.21 -4.30
CA ASN A 52 -1.90 -11.37 -5.21
C ASN A 52 -3.00 -12.31 -4.76
N GLY A 53 -3.32 -13.30 -5.58
CA GLY A 53 -4.14 -14.44 -5.18
C GLY A 53 -3.68 -15.13 -3.89
N ASN A 54 -2.48 -14.86 -3.44
CA ASN A 54 -1.90 -15.38 -2.20
C ASN A 54 -1.30 -14.26 -1.33
N ALA A 55 -2.04 -13.20 -1.12
CA ALA A 55 -1.59 -12.05 -0.32
C ALA A 55 -1.08 -12.44 1.07
N ILE A 56 -1.70 -13.45 1.71
CA ILE A 56 -1.26 -13.97 3.01
C ILE A 56 0.17 -14.47 2.94
N SER A 57 0.51 -15.29 1.94
CA SER A 57 1.86 -15.81 1.76
C SER A 57 2.86 -14.71 1.47
N VAL A 58 2.48 -13.71 0.66
CA VAL A 58 3.34 -12.55 0.36
C VAL A 58 3.64 -11.78 1.64
N VAL A 59 2.62 -11.45 2.41
CA VAL A 59 2.76 -10.73 3.69
C VAL A 59 3.58 -11.51 4.70
N GLN A 60 3.32 -12.81 4.83
CA GLN A 60 4.07 -13.68 5.72
C GLN A 60 5.56 -13.73 5.32
N THR A 61 5.85 -13.81 4.03
CA THR A 61 7.22 -13.82 3.51
C THR A 61 7.93 -12.49 3.82
N LEU A 62 7.26 -11.35 3.60
CA LEU A 62 7.80 -10.04 3.98
C LEU A 62 8.08 -9.96 5.49
N TYR A 63 7.13 -10.40 6.30
CA TYR A 63 7.29 -10.40 7.74
C TYR A 63 8.50 -11.25 8.16
N GLU A 64 8.54 -12.52 7.79
CA GLU A 64 9.58 -13.48 8.22
C GLU A 64 10.98 -13.10 7.72
N ARG A 65 11.10 -12.69 6.47
CA ARG A 65 12.40 -12.48 5.83
C ARG A 65 12.92 -11.06 5.93
N PHE A 66 12.05 -10.09 6.14
CA PHE A 66 12.43 -8.68 6.12
C PHE A 66 12.17 -7.97 7.44
N TYR A 67 10.95 -7.98 7.95
CA TYR A 67 10.57 -7.20 9.11
C TYR A 67 10.96 -7.83 10.44
N LYS A 68 10.94 -9.14 10.55
CA LYS A 68 11.28 -9.88 11.78
C LYS A 68 12.72 -9.65 12.21
N THR A 69 13.63 -9.43 11.27
CA THR A 69 14.96 -8.92 11.54
C THR A 69 14.90 -7.40 11.40
N PRO A 70 15.19 -6.61 12.45
CA PRO A 70 14.96 -5.16 12.44
C PRO A 70 16.01 -4.41 11.62
N ARG A 71 16.08 -4.72 10.32
CA ARG A 71 16.94 -4.04 9.36
C ARG A 71 16.20 -2.84 8.78
N TYR A 72 16.90 -1.73 8.58
CA TYR A 72 16.36 -0.51 7.97
C TYR A 72 15.12 0.07 8.68
N GLN A 73 14.94 -0.26 9.96
CA GLN A 73 13.76 0.09 10.75
C GLN A 73 13.52 1.60 10.80
N ASP A 74 14.57 2.39 10.77
CA ASP A 74 14.52 3.85 10.73
C ASP A 74 14.08 4.43 9.37
N CYS A 75 14.01 3.59 8.33
CA CYS A 75 13.48 3.92 7.01
C CYS A 75 12.06 3.40 6.77
N TRP A 76 11.50 2.59 7.65
CA TRP A 76 10.14 2.11 7.53
C TRP A 76 9.14 3.25 7.70
N PHE A 77 8.06 3.21 6.95
CA PHE A 77 6.96 4.11 7.16
C PHE A 77 6.01 3.55 8.23
N TYR A 78 5.83 4.34 9.28
CA TYR A 78 4.96 3.99 10.41
C TYR A 78 3.65 4.74 10.30
N TRP A 79 2.55 4.05 10.56
CA TRP A 79 1.23 4.62 10.69
C TRP A 79 0.55 4.05 11.94
N ASP A 80 -0.05 4.89 12.74
CA ASP A 80 -0.64 4.52 14.03
C ASP A 80 0.32 3.73 14.94
N GLY A 81 1.60 4.11 14.94
CA GLY A 81 2.64 3.52 15.81
C GLY A 81 3.23 2.19 15.36
N LYS A 82 2.77 1.63 14.22
CA LYS A 82 3.27 0.37 13.65
C LYS A 82 3.72 0.56 12.21
N PRO A 83 4.60 -0.31 11.68
CA PRO A 83 4.92 -0.29 10.26
C PRO A 83 3.66 -0.44 9.42
N LEU A 84 3.50 0.41 8.41
CA LEU A 84 2.38 0.30 7.47
C LEU A 84 2.64 -0.85 6.49
N LEU A 85 1.62 -1.66 6.27
CA LEU A 85 1.55 -2.61 5.18
C LEU A 85 0.23 -2.41 4.42
N LEU A 86 0.35 -2.20 3.12
CA LEU A 86 -0.79 -2.14 2.23
C LEU A 86 -1.04 -3.54 1.67
N TYR A 87 -2.29 -3.98 1.72
CA TYR A 87 -2.66 -5.32 1.29
C TYR A 87 -4.01 -5.28 0.57
N ASN A 88 -4.38 -6.35 -0.09
CA ASN A 88 -5.73 -6.48 -0.60
C ASN A 88 -6.55 -7.44 0.26
N ALA A 89 -7.56 -6.91 0.92
CA ALA A 89 -8.51 -7.67 1.74
C ALA A 89 -9.84 -7.92 1.03
N THR A 90 -9.98 -7.52 -0.22
CA THR A 90 -11.30 -7.48 -0.84
C THR A 90 -11.62 -8.77 -1.60
N PRO A 91 -12.74 -9.43 -1.29
CA PRO A 91 -13.18 -10.65 -2.01
C PRO A 91 -13.59 -10.38 -3.47
N SER A 92 -13.46 -9.19 -3.98
CA SER A 92 -13.94 -8.81 -5.32
C SER A 92 -13.15 -9.39 -6.48
N PHE A 93 -12.09 -10.12 -6.20
CA PHE A 93 -11.38 -10.94 -7.19
C PHE A 93 -11.85 -12.39 -7.24
N ASP A 94 -12.98 -12.68 -6.68
CA ASP A 94 -13.61 -14.01 -6.78
C ASP A 94 -13.89 -14.44 -8.22
N SER A 95 -13.84 -13.51 -9.17
CA SER A 95 -13.91 -13.84 -10.60
C SER A 95 -12.59 -14.33 -11.17
N THR A 96 -11.48 -14.22 -10.44
CA THR A 96 -10.22 -14.82 -10.86
C THR A 96 -10.08 -16.23 -10.28
N PRO A 97 -9.74 -17.23 -11.10
CA PRO A 97 -9.60 -18.62 -10.66
C PRO A 97 -8.61 -18.82 -9.49
N ASN A 98 -7.83 -17.83 -9.18
CA ASN A 98 -6.80 -17.87 -8.15
C ASN A 98 -7.17 -17.15 -6.85
N GLY A 99 -8.44 -16.86 -6.66
CA GLY A 99 -9.08 -16.41 -5.43
C GLY A 99 -8.21 -15.48 -4.59
N GLY A 100 -8.29 -14.21 -4.88
CA GLY A 100 -7.18 -13.47 -4.44
C GLY A 100 -7.22 -12.90 -3.08
N SER A 101 -8.33 -12.54 -2.63
CA SER A 101 -8.41 -11.66 -1.48
C SER A 101 -8.78 -12.44 -0.23
N LYS A 102 -7.93 -12.38 0.73
CA LYS A 102 -8.20 -12.90 2.06
C LYS A 102 -8.54 -11.77 3.01
N ASP A 103 -9.51 -12.00 3.88
CA ASP A 103 -9.83 -11.08 4.96
C ASP A 103 -8.60 -10.89 5.87
N VAL A 104 -8.51 -9.74 6.52
CA VAL A 104 -7.50 -9.49 7.54
C VAL A 104 -7.54 -10.55 8.66
N ALA A 105 -8.70 -11.13 8.90
CA ALA A 105 -8.89 -12.22 9.84
C ALA A 105 -8.02 -13.45 9.53
N ASP A 106 -7.70 -13.67 8.25
CA ASP A 106 -6.90 -14.83 7.81
C ASP A 106 -5.39 -14.66 8.06
N TYR A 107 -4.93 -13.45 8.38
CA TYR A 107 -3.53 -13.23 8.77
C TYR A 107 -3.28 -13.74 10.17
N SER A 108 -2.04 -14.18 10.43
CA SER A 108 -1.63 -14.58 11.76
C SER A 108 -1.77 -13.43 12.77
N ASP A 109 -2.00 -13.76 14.03
CA ASP A 109 -2.09 -12.75 15.09
C ASP A 109 -0.79 -11.96 15.22
N GLU A 110 0.35 -12.61 15.00
CA GLU A 110 1.66 -11.96 14.99
C GLU A 110 1.74 -10.85 13.93
N VAL A 111 1.30 -11.13 12.71
CA VAL A 111 1.24 -10.13 11.61
C VAL A 111 0.27 -8.99 11.95
N LYS A 112 -0.93 -9.31 12.44
CA LYS A 112 -1.94 -8.31 12.83
C LYS A 112 -1.47 -7.40 13.97
N GLN A 113 -0.68 -7.93 14.88
CA GLN A 113 -0.11 -7.14 15.98
C GLN A 113 1.08 -6.29 15.55
N PHE A 114 1.86 -6.76 14.58
CA PHE A 114 3.07 -6.09 14.11
C PHE A 114 2.78 -4.91 13.20
N PHE A 115 1.86 -5.05 12.25
CA PHE A 115 1.58 -4.04 11.24
C PHE A 115 0.35 -3.19 11.54
N THR A 116 0.35 -1.97 11.05
CA THR A 116 -0.88 -1.27 10.67
C THR A 116 -1.24 -1.71 9.26
N LEU A 117 -2.39 -2.35 9.11
CA LEU A 117 -2.86 -2.91 7.85
C LEU A 117 -3.89 -1.97 7.22
N ARG A 118 -3.69 -1.60 5.95
CA ARG A 118 -4.68 -0.85 5.15
C ARG A 118 -4.88 -1.53 3.83
N ASN A 119 -6.15 -1.64 3.45
CA ASN A 119 -6.50 -2.20 2.16
C ASN A 119 -6.07 -1.23 1.05
N MET A 120 -5.43 -1.72 0.02
CA MET A 120 -5.10 -0.94 -1.15
C MET A 120 -5.52 -1.67 -2.40
N TRP A 121 -6.31 -1.01 -3.22
CA TRP A 121 -6.80 -1.53 -4.47
C TRP A 121 -6.62 -0.51 -5.61
N TRP A 122 -6.55 -1.01 -6.83
CA TRP A 122 -6.35 -0.20 -8.05
C TRP A 122 -7.54 0.68 -8.37
N GLY A 123 -8.60 0.58 -7.59
CA GLY A 123 -9.77 1.38 -7.79
C GLY A 123 -10.61 0.96 -9.00
N TYR A 124 -10.48 -0.25 -9.50
CA TYR A 124 -11.33 -0.74 -10.59
C TYR A 124 -12.79 -0.82 -10.15
N TYR A 125 -13.43 0.30 -10.15
CA TYR A 125 -14.85 0.41 -9.84
C TYR A 125 -15.71 -0.50 -10.73
N LYS A 126 -15.32 -0.64 -12.02
CA LYS A 126 -16.00 -1.46 -13.00
C LYS A 126 -16.00 -2.96 -12.66
N TRP A 127 -14.98 -3.41 -11.98
CA TRP A 127 -14.79 -4.83 -11.69
C TRP A 127 -15.42 -5.17 -10.34
N GLY A 128 -16.57 -5.84 -10.41
CA GLY A 128 -17.30 -6.27 -9.22
C GLY A 128 -18.27 -5.24 -8.60
N GLY A 129 -18.43 -4.05 -9.19
CA GLY A 129 -19.42 -3.06 -8.76
C GLY A 129 -19.15 -2.43 -7.40
N LYS A 130 -17.92 -2.51 -6.88
CA LYS A 130 -17.52 -1.93 -5.60
C LYS A 130 -16.61 -0.74 -5.81
N ARG A 131 -16.90 0.34 -5.08
CA ARG A 131 -16.02 1.49 -4.99
C ARG A 131 -15.02 1.27 -3.85
N TYR A 132 -13.74 1.52 -4.13
CA TYR A 132 -12.66 1.44 -3.13
C TYR A 132 -12.23 2.81 -2.64
N VAL A 133 -12.22 3.79 -3.53
CA VAL A 133 -11.88 5.17 -3.16
C VAL A 133 -12.82 5.68 -2.09
N GLY A 134 -12.26 6.19 -0.99
CA GLY A 134 -13.00 6.76 0.13
C GLY A 134 -13.71 5.74 1.03
N GLN A 135 -13.45 4.46 0.89
CA GLN A 135 -13.97 3.44 1.80
C GLN A 135 -13.14 3.34 3.08
N GLU A 136 -13.77 2.85 4.14
CA GLU A 136 -13.11 2.62 5.43
C GLU A 136 -11.87 1.73 5.23
N ASP A 137 -10.74 2.14 5.82
CA ASP A 137 -9.46 1.44 5.78
C ASP A 137 -8.90 1.18 4.37
N CYS A 138 -9.40 1.86 3.33
CA CYS A 138 -9.03 1.61 1.95
C CYS A 138 -8.18 2.74 1.36
N TRP A 139 -6.88 2.56 1.36
CA TRP A 139 -5.92 3.49 0.77
C TRP A 139 -5.74 3.19 -0.73
N SER A 140 -6.81 3.31 -1.49
CA SER A 140 -6.77 3.06 -2.92
C SER A 140 -6.14 4.21 -3.70
N PHE A 141 -5.61 3.93 -4.87
CA PHE A 141 -5.21 4.97 -5.81
C PHE A 141 -6.26 5.14 -6.92
N GLY A 142 -6.24 6.31 -7.52
CA GLY A 142 -7.38 6.91 -8.18
C GLY A 142 -7.69 6.43 -9.59
N TYR A 143 -7.64 5.14 -9.87
CA TYR A 143 -8.04 4.60 -11.16
C TYR A 143 -9.50 4.90 -11.53
N ASP A 144 -10.35 5.01 -10.50
CA ASP A 144 -11.78 5.26 -10.66
C ASP A 144 -12.15 6.73 -10.77
N LEU A 145 -11.19 7.65 -10.67
CA LEU A 145 -11.51 9.09 -10.62
C LEU A 145 -12.14 9.63 -11.91
N HIS A 146 -12.06 8.89 -13.00
CA HIS A 146 -12.72 9.25 -14.26
C HIS A 146 -14.14 8.66 -14.41
N GLU A 147 -14.55 7.73 -13.58
CA GLU A 147 -15.92 7.20 -13.59
C GLU A 147 -16.89 8.26 -13.07
N GLU A 148 -18.06 8.35 -13.70
CA GLU A 148 -19.04 9.41 -13.36
C GLU A 148 -19.47 9.37 -11.90
N GLN A 149 -19.60 8.15 -11.33
CA GLN A 149 -19.95 8.01 -9.92
C GLN A 149 -18.85 8.50 -8.96
N VAL A 150 -17.57 8.44 -9.39
CA VAL A 150 -16.45 8.91 -8.59
C VAL A 150 -16.20 10.39 -8.80
N LYS A 151 -16.37 10.88 -10.04
CA LYS A 151 -16.30 12.32 -10.34
C LYS A 151 -17.32 13.14 -9.58
N ALA A 152 -18.47 12.56 -9.27
CA ALA A 152 -19.52 13.21 -8.48
C ALA A 152 -19.22 13.27 -6.97
N LEU A 153 -18.14 12.65 -6.49
CA LEU A 153 -17.79 12.64 -5.07
C LEU A 153 -17.15 13.95 -4.63
N THR A 154 -17.49 14.38 -3.43
CA THR A 154 -16.78 15.49 -2.79
C THR A 154 -15.37 15.07 -2.36
N PRO A 155 -14.44 16.03 -2.12
CA PRO A 155 -13.13 15.71 -1.57
C PRO A 155 -13.18 14.88 -0.29
N GLU A 156 -14.17 15.16 0.57
CA GLU A 156 -14.37 14.40 1.82
C GLU A 156 -14.74 12.94 1.56
N GLN A 157 -15.52 12.70 0.51
CA GLN A 157 -15.94 11.35 0.10
C GLN A 157 -14.82 10.59 -0.61
N LEU A 158 -13.81 11.28 -1.12
CA LEU A 158 -12.61 10.67 -1.71
C LEU A 158 -11.58 10.26 -0.65
N CYS A 159 -11.70 10.79 0.57
CA CYS A 159 -10.77 10.47 1.65
C CYS A 159 -11.17 9.16 2.33
N ALA A 160 -10.26 8.19 2.37
CA ALA A 160 -10.43 6.97 3.13
C ALA A 160 -10.43 7.26 4.63
N PRO A 161 -11.49 6.90 5.37
CA PRO A 161 -11.51 7.06 6.81
C PRO A 161 -10.97 5.83 7.54
N HIS A 162 -10.59 6.03 8.79
CA HIS A 162 -10.36 4.99 9.79
C HIS A 162 -10.97 5.48 11.11
N GLN A 163 -11.96 4.79 11.63
CA GLN A 163 -12.64 5.13 12.88
C GLN A 163 -13.03 6.61 12.95
N GLY A 164 -13.57 7.14 11.86
CA GLY A 164 -14.02 8.54 11.74
C GLY A 164 -12.91 9.55 11.41
N ARG A 165 -11.64 9.17 11.45
CA ARG A 165 -10.52 10.03 11.05
C ARG A 165 -10.24 9.86 9.56
N LYS A 166 -10.14 10.95 8.82
CA LYS A 166 -9.69 10.94 7.41
C LYS A 166 -8.18 10.67 7.35
N GLU A 167 -7.77 9.64 6.62
CA GLU A 167 -6.38 9.22 6.57
C GLU A 167 -5.70 9.41 5.22
N GLN A 168 -6.39 9.07 4.14
CA GLN A 168 -5.78 9.05 2.82
C GLN A 168 -6.77 9.55 1.78
N MET A 169 -6.28 10.33 0.84
CA MET A 169 -7.01 10.77 -0.33
C MET A 169 -6.27 10.29 -1.58
N ALA A 170 -6.99 9.61 -2.46
CA ALA A 170 -6.44 9.21 -3.74
C ALA A 170 -6.26 10.42 -4.65
N VAL A 171 -5.01 10.63 -5.11
CA VAL A 171 -4.67 11.65 -6.11
C VAL A 171 -3.91 10.99 -7.23
N THR A 172 -4.39 11.14 -8.45
CA THR A 172 -3.77 10.53 -9.62
C THR A 172 -3.27 11.61 -10.57
N PRO A 173 -1.95 11.87 -10.59
CA PRO A 173 -1.36 12.87 -11.50
C PRO A 173 -1.39 12.43 -12.97
N ALA A 174 -1.51 11.12 -13.23
CA ALA A 174 -1.66 10.53 -14.55
C ALA A 174 -2.59 9.33 -14.48
N GLN A 175 -3.38 9.12 -15.52
CA GLN A 175 -4.31 8.01 -15.60
C GLN A 175 -3.81 6.94 -16.58
N HIS A 176 -4.22 5.70 -16.33
CA HIS A 176 -3.93 4.62 -17.26
C HIS A 176 -4.70 4.81 -18.58
N PRO A 177 -4.09 4.55 -19.76
CA PRO A 177 -4.74 4.78 -21.05
C PRO A 177 -6.06 4.03 -21.25
N LEU A 178 -6.20 2.86 -20.60
CA LEU A 178 -7.44 2.07 -20.65
C LEU A 178 -8.56 2.62 -19.75
N SER A 179 -8.29 3.69 -19.04
CA SER A 179 -9.23 4.34 -18.11
C SER A 179 -9.92 5.56 -18.73
N ILE A 180 -9.66 5.84 -20.00
CA ILE A 180 -10.23 6.96 -20.76
C ILE A 180 -11.36 6.48 -21.65
#